data_bbc2a3059b2aa2ca12d5f138a756e0dd
#
_entry.id   bbc2a3059b2aa2ca12d5f138a756e0dd
#
_cell.length_a   1.000
_cell.length_b   1.000
_cell.length_c   1.000
_cell.angle_alpha   90.00
_cell.angle_beta   90.00
_cell.angle_gamma   90.00
#
_symmetry.space_group_name_H-M   'P 1'
#
loop_
_entity.id
_entity.type
_entity.pdbx_description
1 polymer ?
#
loop_
_entity_poly.entity_id
_entity_poly.type
_entity_poly.pdbx_seq_one_letter_code
_entity_poly.pdbx_strand_id
1 'polypeptide(L)'
;MHISKLSCLTFEELLEFAEGYGIKKDTSNNIRRQELMQAIVRAQHAMEGKIIAEGTLETLQDGFGFLRSQNSNYLVGPDDIYISPAQIRLFGLRTGDIITGEVRPPKDNAGEKFFALLKILTVNGEEPNNLYKRPHFDKLTPIFPNERIDLEFAPNKISTRIINLVSPIGKGQRGLIVAPPKAGKTMMLQEIANAICRNYPDIKLFILLIDERPEEVTDMKRQVPEAEVIASTFDETPDKHCQVSEMVLEKAKRLVENKHDVVIILDSITRLSRAYNLVVPASGKVLTGGVDSNALHKPKRFFGAARNIEEGGSLTIIASALVDTGSKMDDYIYEEFKGTGNMELHLDRKLANRRLFPAIDIDSSSTRREDLLLTEEEKNKMWALRKYMQSQGIDEDQLIETVIDKMNSTKDNAEFLKLLNS
;
A
#
# COMPACT_ATOMS: atom_id res chain seq x y z
N MET A 1 -11.48 22.70 15.93
CA MET A 1 -11.57 22.53 14.45
C MET A 1 -10.52 21.53 13.99
N HIS A 2 -10.80 20.68 13.04
CA HIS A 2 -9.84 19.69 12.52
C HIS A 2 -9.35 20.12 11.13
N ILE A 3 -8.04 20.29 10.93
CA ILE A 3 -7.47 20.81 9.67
C ILE A 3 -7.78 19.85 8.50
N SER A 4 -7.78 18.54 8.72
CA SER A 4 -8.10 17.55 7.66
C SER A 4 -9.51 17.74 7.08
N LYS A 5 -10.47 18.28 7.85
CA LYS A 5 -11.80 18.60 7.32
C LYS A 5 -11.76 19.78 6.34
N LEU A 6 -10.88 20.75 6.58
CA LEU A 6 -10.70 21.88 5.67
C LEU A 6 -10.00 21.47 4.36
N SER A 7 -9.05 20.52 4.44
CA SER A 7 -8.35 20.05 3.25
C SER A 7 -9.24 19.20 2.32
N CYS A 8 -10.34 18.65 2.81
CA CYS A 8 -11.31 17.91 2.00
C CYS A 8 -12.34 18.82 1.30
N LEU A 9 -12.53 20.07 1.75
CA LEU A 9 -13.49 21.01 1.16
C LEU A 9 -13.03 21.49 -0.22
N THR A 10 -13.96 21.76 -1.11
CA THR A 10 -13.68 22.46 -2.36
C THR A 10 -13.27 23.90 -2.09
N PHE A 11 -12.73 24.60 -3.08
CA PHE A 11 -12.35 26.01 -2.89
C PHE A 11 -13.56 26.90 -2.59
N GLU A 12 -14.72 26.62 -3.18
CA GLU A 12 -15.97 27.34 -2.97
C GLU A 12 -16.49 27.11 -1.54
N GLU A 13 -16.52 25.88 -1.07
CA GLU A 13 -16.90 25.53 0.31
C GLU A 13 -15.96 26.16 1.34
N LEU A 14 -14.64 26.24 1.03
CA LEU A 14 -13.67 26.92 1.88
C LEU A 14 -13.93 28.43 1.96
N LEU A 15 -14.37 29.07 0.85
CA LEU A 15 -14.74 30.48 0.85
C LEU A 15 -15.99 30.74 1.70
N GLU A 16 -17.02 29.91 1.57
CA GLU A 16 -18.23 30.02 2.42
C GLU A 16 -17.87 29.83 3.91
N PHE A 17 -17.00 28.85 4.19
CA PHE A 17 -16.54 28.62 5.54
C PHE A 17 -15.74 29.82 6.10
N ALA A 18 -14.91 30.47 5.28
CA ALA A 18 -14.15 31.66 5.64
C ALA A 18 -15.03 32.88 5.93
N GLU A 19 -16.13 33.07 5.19
CA GLU A 19 -17.10 34.11 5.43
C GLU A 19 -17.70 34.01 6.85
N GLY A 20 -17.93 32.79 7.36
CA GLY A 20 -18.35 32.56 8.74
C GLY A 20 -17.38 33.07 9.82
N TYR A 21 -16.10 33.25 9.48
CA TYR A 21 -15.05 33.84 10.33
C TYR A 21 -14.79 35.30 10.05
N GLY A 22 -15.64 35.98 9.24
CA GLY A 22 -15.50 37.38 8.91
C GLY A 22 -14.39 37.67 7.89
N ILE A 23 -13.84 36.67 7.25
CA ILE A 23 -12.85 36.81 6.18
C ILE A 23 -13.60 37.17 4.91
N LYS A 24 -13.57 38.46 4.54
CA LYS A 24 -14.29 38.93 3.34
C LYS A 24 -13.61 38.46 2.05
N LYS A 25 -14.44 38.12 1.09
CA LYS A 25 -14.06 37.85 -0.28
C LYS A 25 -13.48 39.12 -0.90
N ASP A 26 -12.16 39.24 -0.89
CA ASP A 26 -11.52 40.35 -1.61
C ASP A 26 -11.44 39.93 -3.08
N THR A 27 -12.38 40.46 -3.89
CA THR A 27 -12.52 40.11 -5.33
C THR A 27 -11.36 40.58 -6.18
N SER A 28 -10.41 41.32 -5.60
CA SER A 28 -9.24 41.90 -6.26
C SER A 28 -7.97 41.06 -6.14
N ASN A 29 -7.89 40.11 -5.20
CA ASN A 29 -6.72 39.25 -5.01
C ASN A 29 -7.06 37.78 -5.32
N ASN A 30 -6.26 37.16 -6.16
CA ASN A 30 -6.27 35.74 -6.44
C ASN A 30 -5.74 35.00 -5.21
N ILE A 31 -6.55 34.92 -4.12
CA ILE A 31 -6.19 34.24 -2.88
C ILE A 31 -5.99 32.75 -3.21
N ARG A 32 -4.80 32.25 -2.93
CA ARG A 32 -4.51 30.83 -3.10
C ARG A 32 -5.25 30.04 -2.01
N ARG A 33 -5.70 28.82 -2.34
CA ARG A 33 -6.36 27.90 -1.40
C ARG A 33 -5.63 27.82 -0.04
N GLN A 34 -4.31 27.76 -0.07
CA GLN A 34 -3.47 27.67 1.12
C GLN A 34 -3.55 28.95 2.00
N GLU A 35 -3.52 30.13 1.40
CA GLU A 35 -3.64 31.41 2.12
C GLU A 35 -4.99 31.51 2.80
N LEU A 36 -6.05 31.04 2.14
CA LEU A 36 -7.39 30.98 2.69
C LEU A 36 -7.47 30.03 3.89
N MET A 37 -6.91 28.82 3.78
CA MET A 37 -6.83 27.88 4.90
C MET A 37 -6.07 28.45 6.10
N GLN A 38 -4.92 29.08 5.85
CA GLN A 38 -4.15 29.75 6.91
C GLN A 38 -4.93 30.89 7.56
N ALA A 39 -5.66 31.69 6.79
CA ALA A 39 -6.50 32.76 7.31
C ALA A 39 -7.63 32.22 8.21
N ILE A 40 -8.31 31.16 7.79
CA ILE A 40 -9.34 30.48 8.59
C ILE A 40 -8.76 29.97 9.91
N VAL A 41 -7.61 29.30 9.85
CA VAL A 41 -6.94 28.72 11.03
C VAL A 41 -6.48 29.84 11.99
N ARG A 42 -5.95 30.97 11.47
CA ARG A 42 -5.59 32.15 12.28
C ARG A 42 -6.81 32.77 12.96
N ALA A 43 -7.92 32.91 12.23
CA ALA A 43 -9.17 33.45 12.80
C ALA A 43 -9.71 32.55 13.93
N GLN A 44 -9.70 31.21 13.70
CA GLN A 44 -10.08 30.26 14.74
C GLN A 44 -9.17 30.31 15.96
N HIS A 45 -7.86 30.45 15.76
CA HIS A 45 -6.89 30.60 16.86
C HIS A 45 -7.11 31.87 17.65
N ALA A 46 -7.42 33.00 16.98
CA ALA A 46 -7.73 34.25 17.62
C ALA A 46 -9.00 34.22 18.49
N MET A 47 -9.94 33.33 18.18
CA MET A 47 -11.14 33.05 18.99
C MET A 47 -10.90 32.02 20.09
N GLU A 48 -9.64 31.75 20.48
CA GLU A 48 -9.24 30.73 21.45
C GLU A 48 -9.73 29.30 21.13
N GLY A 49 -10.07 29.09 19.88
CA GLY A 49 -10.53 27.77 19.39
C GLY A 49 -9.37 26.81 19.21
N LYS A 50 -9.52 25.60 19.76
CA LYS A 50 -8.53 24.53 19.55
C LYS A 50 -8.50 24.07 18.09
N ILE A 51 -7.31 24.00 17.54
CA ILE A 51 -7.06 23.50 16.18
C ILE A 51 -6.39 22.15 16.31
N ILE A 52 -7.01 21.14 15.76
CA ILE A 52 -6.51 19.76 15.77
C ILE A 52 -6.06 19.40 14.35
N ALA A 53 -4.92 18.79 14.26
CA ALA A 53 -4.40 18.26 13.01
C ALA A 53 -3.86 16.83 13.20
N GLU A 54 -3.81 16.09 12.10
CA GLU A 54 -3.25 14.76 12.03
C GLU A 54 -2.29 14.68 10.85
N GLY A 55 -1.22 13.91 11.02
CA GLY A 55 -0.28 13.63 9.96
C GLY A 55 0.67 12.51 10.33
N THR A 56 1.41 12.02 9.34
CA THR A 56 2.42 10.98 9.52
C THR A 56 3.79 11.62 9.70
N LEU A 57 4.49 11.30 10.78
CA LEU A 57 5.77 11.88 11.12
C LEU A 57 6.87 11.44 10.15
N GLU A 58 7.59 12.40 9.60
CA GLU A 58 8.91 12.24 9.00
C GLU A 58 9.94 12.96 9.86
N THR A 59 10.90 12.22 10.43
CA THR A 59 12.03 12.80 11.17
C THR A 59 13.18 13.12 10.24
N LEU A 60 13.79 14.29 10.39
CA LEU A 60 14.94 14.73 9.61
C LEU A 60 16.25 14.58 10.39
N GLN A 61 17.37 14.65 9.68
CA GLN A 61 18.72 14.42 10.25
C GLN A 61 19.04 15.37 11.43
N ASP A 62 18.51 16.59 11.40
CA ASP A 62 18.71 17.59 12.46
C ASP A 62 17.88 17.31 13.73
N GLY A 63 17.13 16.21 13.74
CA GLY A 63 16.36 15.73 14.89
C GLY A 63 14.98 16.37 15.06
N PHE A 64 14.60 17.36 14.26
CA PHE A 64 13.21 17.82 14.14
C PHE A 64 12.46 16.99 13.07
N GLY A 65 11.15 17.21 12.94
CA GLY A 65 10.36 16.50 11.95
C GLY A 65 9.17 17.30 11.46
N PHE A 66 8.49 16.71 10.47
CA PHE A 66 7.23 17.22 9.96
C PHE A 66 6.16 16.13 9.98
N LEU A 67 4.95 16.51 10.28
CA LEU A 67 3.78 15.67 10.03
C LEU A 67 3.36 15.88 8.59
N ARG A 68 3.53 14.85 7.78
CA ARG A 68 3.18 14.84 6.36
C ARG A 68 1.72 14.47 6.15
N SER A 69 1.09 15.11 5.20
CA SER A 69 -0.31 14.86 4.86
C SER A 69 -0.45 13.69 3.88
N GLN A 70 -1.46 12.84 4.07
CA GLN A 70 -1.87 11.84 3.10
C GLN A 70 -2.29 12.47 1.76
N ASN A 71 -2.90 13.67 1.80
CA ASN A 71 -3.36 14.38 0.60
C ASN A 71 -2.21 14.80 -0.33
N SER A 72 -0.99 14.97 0.21
CA SER A 72 0.24 15.21 -0.55
C SER A 72 1.08 13.94 -0.78
N ASN A 73 0.48 12.75 -0.60
CA ASN A 73 1.16 11.45 -0.69
C ASN A 73 2.44 11.39 0.18
N TYR A 74 2.41 12.03 1.35
CA TYR A 74 3.54 12.15 2.30
C TYR A 74 4.78 12.88 1.77
N LEU A 75 4.67 13.52 0.62
CA LEU A 75 5.70 14.42 0.12
C LEU A 75 5.66 15.77 0.84
N VAL A 76 6.75 16.53 0.71
CA VAL A 76 6.85 17.88 1.25
C VAL A 76 5.70 18.73 0.69
N GLY A 77 4.92 19.31 1.59
CA GLY A 77 3.76 20.10 1.24
C GLY A 77 3.61 21.35 2.09
N PRO A 78 2.75 22.25 1.63
CA PRO A 78 2.49 23.50 2.33
C PRO A 78 1.73 23.31 3.65
N ASP A 79 1.05 22.18 3.81
CA ASP A 79 0.24 21.86 4.99
C ASP A 79 1.03 21.07 6.04
N ASP A 80 2.36 20.94 5.85
CA ASP A 80 3.23 20.23 6.78
C ASP A 80 3.26 20.92 8.15
N ILE A 81 3.26 20.10 9.20
CA ILE A 81 3.24 20.60 10.58
C ILE A 81 4.58 20.28 11.23
N TYR A 82 5.26 21.34 11.65
CA TYR A 82 6.54 21.21 12.34
C TYR A 82 6.38 20.57 13.72
N ILE A 83 7.26 19.64 14.04
CA ILE A 83 7.42 19.03 15.35
C ILE A 83 8.85 19.20 15.86
N SER A 84 8.98 19.61 17.10
CA SER A 84 10.27 19.96 17.70
C SER A 84 11.09 18.69 18.09
N PRO A 85 12.44 18.79 18.10
CA PRO A 85 13.29 17.69 18.59
C PRO A 85 13.00 17.29 20.04
N ALA A 86 12.54 18.24 20.86
CA ALA A 86 12.20 17.99 22.25
C ALA A 86 10.97 17.08 22.37
N GLN A 87 9.93 17.31 21.56
CA GLN A 87 8.72 16.48 21.53
C GLN A 87 9.04 15.09 20.98
N ILE A 88 9.83 14.99 19.91
CA ILE A 88 10.25 13.70 19.32
C ILE A 88 10.99 12.86 20.37
N ARG A 89 11.95 13.45 21.08
CA ARG A 89 12.69 12.75 22.14
C ARG A 89 11.82 12.42 23.35
N LEU A 90 10.99 13.39 23.80
CA LEU A 90 10.16 13.22 24.98
C LEU A 90 9.19 12.04 24.86
N PHE A 91 8.61 11.84 23.68
CA PHE A 91 7.63 10.76 23.43
C PHE A 91 8.23 9.54 22.69
N GLY A 92 9.53 9.55 22.38
CA GLY A 92 10.16 8.44 21.63
C GLY A 92 9.55 8.21 20.25
N LEU A 93 9.19 9.31 19.57
CA LEU A 93 8.52 9.25 18.26
C LEU A 93 9.49 8.82 17.17
N ARG A 94 8.96 8.17 16.15
CA ARG A 94 9.73 7.67 15.02
C ARG A 94 9.03 7.98 13.70
N THR A 95 9.79 8.04 12.63
CA THR A 95 9.23 8.14 11.27
C THR A 95 8.16 7.07 11.05
N GLY A 96 7.03 7.48 10.47
CA GLY A 96 5.88 6.63 10.23
C GLY A 96 4.80 6.69 11.34
N ASP A 97 5.08 7.29 12.51
CA ASP A 97 4.05 7.47 13.54
C ASP A 97 2.96 8.42 13.06
N ILE A 98 1.70 8.01 13.22
CA ILE A 98 0.52 8.84 12.95
C ILE A 98 0.25 9.65 14.22
N ILE A 99 0.35 10.96 14.12
CA ILE A 99 0.23 11.87 15.28
C ILE A 99 -0.97 12.77 15.08
N THR A 100 -1.89 12.74 16.04
CA THR A 100 -2.97 13.72 16.16
C THR A 100 -2.64 14.67 17.31
N GLY A 101 -2.77 15.97 17.07
CA GLY A 101 -2.44 16.94 18.12
C GLY A 101 -3.00 18.34 17.90
N GLU A 102 -2.87 19.16 18.92
CA GLU A 102 -3.20 20.59 18.86
C GLU A 102 -2.06 21.33 18.17
N VAL A 103 -2.40 22.19 17.20
CA VAL A 103 -1.45 22.97 16.41
C VAL A 103 -1.72 24.46 16.52
N ARG A 104 -0.69 25.27 16.28
CA ARG A 104 -0.81 26.71 16.14
C ARG A 104 -0.38 27.19 14.75
N PRO A 105 -0.90 28.32 14.29
CA PRO A 105 -0.43 28.95 13.06
C PRO A 105 1.03 29.45 13.21
N PRO A 106 1.73 29.66 12.09
CA PRO A 106 3.05 30.27 12.09
C PRO A 106 3.00 31.70 12.67
N LYS A 107 4.05 32.07 13.40
CA LYS A 107 4.18 33.43 13.97
C LYS A 107 4.76 34.37 12.92
N ASP A 108 4.06 35.47 12.62
CA ASP A 108 4.46 36.44 11.60
C ASP A 108 5.82 37.11 11.88
N ASN A 109 6.17 37.31 13.14
CA ASN A 109 7.40 38.00 13.56
C ASN A 109 8.64 37.09 13.66
N ALA A 110 8.49 35.76 13.46
CA ALA A 110 9.56 34.78 13.65
C ALA A 110 10.08 34.14 12.35
N GLY A 111 9.55 34.56 11.19
CA GLY A 111 9.88 33.94 9.89
C GLY A 111 9.43 32.48 9.74
N GLU A 112 8.52 32.04 10.61
CA GLU A 112 7.95 30.69 10.56
C GLU A 112 7.04 30.54 9.33
N LYS A 113 7.18 29.43 8.63
CA LYS A 113 6.38 29.14 7.42
C LYS A 113 5.33 28.04 7.64
N PHE A 114 5.54 27.20 8.66
CA PHE A 114 4.74 25.99 8.90
C PHE A 114 3.91 26.12 10.18
N PHE A 115 2.79 25.42 10.23
CA PHE A 115 2.11 25.16 11.49
C PHE A 115 3.05 24.45 12.46
N ALA A 116 2.87 24.67 13.77
CA ALA A 116 3.69 23.99 14.77
C ALA A 116 2.80 23.19 15.72
N LEU A 117 3.21 21.93 16.00
CA LEU A 117 2.55 21.08 16.97
C LEU A 117 2.79 21.61 18.39
N LEU A 118 1.70 21.89 19.12
CA LEU A 118 1.74 22.34 20.51
C LEU A 118 1.66 21.18 21.49
N LYS A 119 0.67 20.31 21.30
CA LYS A 119 0.37 19.20 22.19
C LYS A 119 0.00 17.95 21.39
N ILE A 120 0.60 16.83 21.72
CA ILE A 120 0.23 15.52 21.18
C ILE A 120 -0.99 15.02 21.95
N LEU A 121 -2.02 14.61 21.23
CA LEU A 121 -3.23 14.01 21.77
C LEU A 121 -3.18 12.48 21.65
N THR A 122 -2.87 11.97 20.46
CA THR A 122 -2.70 10.55 20.22
C THR A 122 -1.51 10.25 19.32
N VAL A 123 -0.97 9.05 19.43
CA VAL A 123 0.05 8.48 18.53
C VAL A 123 -0.44 7.12 18.09
N ASN A 124 -0.60 6.91 16.78
CA ASN A 124 -1.17 5.70 16.18
C ASN A 124 -2.55 5.31 16.74
N GLY A 125 -3.36 6.31 17.11
CA GLY A 125 -4.69 6.14 17.69
C GLY A 125 -4.73 5.93 19.20
N GLU A 126 -3.58 5.75 19.86
CA GLU A 126 -3.48 5.55 21.30
C GLU A 126 -2.99 6.80 22.05
N GLU A 127 -3.26 6.90 23.36
CA GLU A 127 -2.70 7.96 24.18
C GLU A 127 -1.17 7.91 24.21
N PRO A 128 -0.46 9.06 24.23
CA PRO A 128 1.00 9.13 24.09
C PRO A 128 1.77 8.59 25.32
N ASN A 129 1.09 7.92 26.24
CA ASN A 129 1.67 7.35 27.44
C ASN A 129 2.32 6.00 27.14
N ASN A 130 3.58 5.81 27.61
CA ASN A 130 4.34 4.56 27.46
C ASN A 130 4.88 4.20 26.06
N LEU A 131 5.00 5.12 25.14
CA LEU A 131 5.54 4.86 23.79
C LEU A 131 6.98 4.31 23.80
N TYR A 132 7.76 4.59 24.86
CA TYR A 132 9.10 4.02 25.03
C TYR A 132 9.12 2.49 25.18
N LYS A 133 8.02 1.87 25.59
CA LYS A 133 7.89 0.42 25.77
C LYS A 133 7.52 -0.28 24.46
N ARG A 134 7.17 0.47 23.42
CA ARG A 134 6.77 -0.10 22.12
C ARG A 134 7.98 -0.83 21.50
N PRO A 135 7.84 -2.11 21.16
CA PRO A 135 8.91 -2.87 20.54
C PRO A 135 9.23 -2.27 19.16
N HIS A 136 10.48 -2.42 18.73
CA HIS A 136 10.86 -2.09 17.37
C HIS A 136 10.44 -3.22 16.44
N PHE A 137 9.92 -2.90 15.27
CA PHE A 137 9.50 -3.86 14.26
C PHE A 137 10.56 -4.95 13.98
N ASP A 138 11.83 -4.55 13.87
CA ASP A 138 12.93 -5.47 13.57
C ASP A 138 13.25 -6.46 14.72
N LYS A 139 12.72 -6.22 15.91
CA LYS A 139 12.90 -7.09 17.09
C LYS A 139 11.73 -8.05 17.32
N LEU A 140 10.64 -7.89 16.57
CA LEU A 140 9.47 -8.76 16.65
C LEU A 140 9.79 -10.13 16.04
N THR A 141 9.22 -11.19 16.59
CA THR A 141 9.49 -12.57 16.16
C THR A 141 8.71 -12.92 14.90
N PRO A 142 9.38 -13.12 13.73
CA PRO A 142 8.68 -13.46 12.51
C PRO A 142 8.28 -14.93 12.49
N ILE A 143 7.04 -15.22 12.08
CA ILE A 143 6.53 -16.57 11.84
C ILE A 143 6.02 -16.70 10.40
N PHE A 144 5.80 -17.94 9.96
CA PHE A 144 5.16 -18.18 8.66
C PHE A 144 3.72 -17.67 8.66
N PRO A 145 3.21 -17.22 7.48
CA PRO A 145 1.79 -16.98 7.31
C PRO A 145 1.00 -18.27 7.63
N ASN A 146 0.13 -18.20 8.64
CA ASN A 146 -0.67 -19.31 9.15
C ASN A 146 -2.15 -18.97 9.29
N GLU A 147 -2.53 -17.75 8.95
CA GLU A 147 -3.90 -17.26 8.90
C GLU A 147 -4.19 -16.73 7.50
N ARG A 148 -5.11 -17.41 6.78
CA ARG A 148 -5.48 -17.03 5.41
C ARG A 148 -6.27 -15.72 5.42
N ILE A 149 -5.93 -14.81 4.52
CA ILE A 149 -6.77 -13.69 4.13
C ILE A 149 -7.73 -14.21 3.06
N ASP A 150 -8.95 -14.50 3.44
CA ASP A 150 -9.97 -15.01 2.55
C ASP A 150 -10.43 -13.92 1.58
N LEU A 151 -10.24 -14.16 0.28
CA LEU A 151 -10.59 -13.22 -0.78
C LEU A 151 -11.96 -13.53 -1.41
N GLU A 152 -12.63 -14.60 -1.00
CA GLU A 152 -13.94 -14.94 -1.48
C GLU A 152 -15.00 -14.03 -0.84
N PHE A 153 -15.76 -13.28 -1.65
CA PHE A 153 -16.79 -12.38 -1.15
C PHE A 153 -18.05 -12.31 -2.03
N ALA A 154 -17.97 -12.80 -3.26
CA ALA A 154 -19.13 -12.82 -4.18
C ALA A 154 -18.98 -13.94 -5.22
N PRO A 155 -20.08 -14.62 -5.60
CA PRO A 155 -20.05 -15.75 -6.54
C PRO A 155 -19.43 -15.41 -7.89
N ASN A 156 -19.67 -14.21 -8.39
CA ASN A 156 -19.20 -13.73 -9.70
C ASN A 156 -17.76 -13.19 -9.71
N LYS A 157 -17.08 -13.21 -8.56
CA LYS A 157 -15.69 -12.76 -8.45
C LYS A 157 -14.75 -13.94 -8.59
N ILE A 158 -14.69 -14.48 -9.81
CA ILE A 158 -13.94 -15.70 -10.13
C ILE A 158 -12.44 -15.53 -9.84
N SER A 159 -11.85 -14.37 -10.11
CA SER A 159 -10.43 -14.11 -9.87
C SER A 159 -10.05 -14.36 -8.40
N THR A 160 -10.78 -13.78 -7.47
CA THR A 160 -10.49 -13.91 -6.03
C THR A 160 -10.77 -15.32 -5.53
N ARG A 161 -11.76 -16.01 -6.10
CA ARG A 161 -12.04 -17.43 -5.81
C ARG A 161 -10.90 -18.34 -6.26
N ILE A 162 -10.35 -18.10 -7.46
CA ILE A 162 -9.19 -18.85 -7.97
C ILE A 162 -7.98 -18.61 -7.08
N ILE A 163 -7.66 -17.35 -6.74
CA ILE A 163 -6.50 -17.03 -5.91
C ILE A 163 -6.56 -17.75 -4.57
N ASN A 164 -7.72 -17.79 -3.94
CA ASN A 164 -7.91 -18.47 -2.66
C ASN A 164 -7.51 -19.97 -2.68
N LEU A 165 -7.62 -20.62 -3.82
CA LEU A 165 -7.34 -22.06 -3.96
C LEU A 165 -5.96 -22.33 -4.57
N VAL A 166 -5.52 -21.48 -5.52
CA VAL A 166 -4.32 -21.72 -6.33
C VAL A 166 -3.07 -21.11 -5.69
N SER A 167 -3.19 -19.89 -5.19
CA SER A 167 -2.11 -19.17 -4.50
C SER A 167 -2.67 -18.35 -3.33
N PRO A 168 -3.07 -19.03 -2.25
CA PRO A 168 -3.67 -18.38 -1.10
C PRO A 168 -2.73 -17.36 -0.48
N ILE A 169 -3.31 -16.24 -0.02
CA ILE A 169 -2.61 -15.16 0.66
C ILE A 169 -2.85 -15.30 2.16
N GLY A 170 -1.77 -15.34 2.94
CA GLY A 170 -1.86 -15.31 4.40
C GLY A 170 -1.37 -14.00 4.99
N LYS A 171 -1.75 -13.71 6.22
CA LYS A 171 -1.21 -12.59 6.99
C LYS A 171 0.31 -12.72 7.10
N GLY A 172 1.04 -11.67 6.67
CA GLY A 172 2.51 -11.70 6.59
C GLY A 172 3.08 -12.22 5.28
N GLN A 173 2.24 -12.45 4.25
CA GLN A 173 2.67 -12.95 2.94
C GLN A 173 3.56 -11.95 2.21
N ARG A 174 4.60 -12.47 1.52
CA ARG A 174 5.38 -11.76 0.51
C ARG A 174 4.99 -12.28 -0.86
N GLY A 175 3.94 -11.69 -1.45
CA GLY A 175 3.36 -12.16 -2.71
C GLY A 175 3.84 -11.34 -3.90
N LEU A 176 4.13 -12.02 -4.99
CA LEU A 176 4.39 -11.42 -6.29
C LEU A 176 3.22 -11.73 -7.24
N ILE A 177 2.68 -10.68 -7.87
CA ILE A 177 1.79 -10.81 -9.02
C ILE A 177 2.63 -10.58 -10.27
N VAL A 178 3.00 -11.67 -10.91
CA VAL A 178 3.87 -11.68 -12.09
C VAL A 178 3.00 -11.43 -13.31
N ALA A 179 3.16 -10.27 -13.94
CA ALA A 179 2.25 -9.84 -14.99
C ALA A 179 2.99 -9.32 -16.23
N PRO A 180 2.79 -9.94 -17.39
CA PRO A 180 3.15 -9.32 -18.66
C PRO A 180 2.24 -8.12 -18.96
N PRO A 181 2.66 -7.21 -19.85
CA PRO A 181 1.83 -6.06 -20.23
C PRO A 181 0.46 -6.50 -20.77
N LYS A 182 -0.60 -5.82 -20.32
CA LYS A 182 -2.00 -6.02 -20.74
C LYS A 182 -2.64 -7.36 -20.34
N ALA A 183 -2.13 -8.02 -19.32
CA ALA A 183 -2.69 -9.26 -18.78
C ALA A 183 -3.81 -9.09 -17.74
N GLY A 184 -4.25 -7.85 -17.45
CA GLY A 184 -5.31 -7.59 -16.45
C GLY A 184 -4.80 -7.32 -15.04
N LYS A 185 -3.51 -6.98 -14.87
CA LYS A 185 -2.85 -6.71 -13.59
C LYS A 185 -3.64 -5.76 -12.70
N THR A 186 -4.00 -4.57 -13.20
CA THR A 186 -4.67 -3.53 -12.40
C THR A 186 -6.03 -3.98 -11.88
N MET A 187 -6.83 -4.67 -12.71
CA MET A 187 -8.11 -5.24 -12.29
C MET A 187 -7.93 -6.30 -11.20
N MET A 188 -6.89 -7.14 -11.32
CA MET A 188 -6.56 -8.15 -10.32
C MET A 188 -6.23 -7.52 -8.96
N LEU A 189 -5.40 -6.47 -8.95
CA LEU A 189 -5.07 -5.72 -7.72
C LEU A 189 -6.30 -5.05 -7.10
N GLN A 190 -7.19 -4.47 -7.91
CA GLN A 190 -8.46 -3.88 -7.45
C GLN A 190 -9.38 -4.94 -6.83
N GLU A 191 -9.50 -6.12 -7.41
CA GLU A 191 -10.34 -7.20 -6.89
C GLU A 191 -9.79 -7.76 -5.57
N ILE A 192 -8.47 -7.94 -5.45
CA ILE A 192 -7.82 -8.33 -4.19
C ILE A 192 -8.06 -7.26 -3.12
N ALA A 193 -7.85 -5.98 -3.45
CA ALA A 193 -8.06 -4.87 -2.53
C ALA A 193 -9.51 -4.81 -2.02
N ASN A 194 -10.50 -4.89 -2.92
CA ASN A 194 -11.92 -4.89 -2.58
C ASN A 194 -12.30 -6.08 -1.70
N ALA A 195 -11.77 -7.28 -1.98
CA ALA A 195 -12.00 -8.45 -1.15
C ALA A 195 -11.48 -8.24 0.28
N ILE A 196 -10.28 -7.69 0.43
CA ILE A 196 -9.68 -7.40 1.74
C ILE A 196 -10.52 -6.37 2.50
N CYS A 197 -10.86 -5.24 1.88
CA CYS A 197 -11.67 -4.19 2.53
C CYS A 197 -13.03 -4.74 3.00
N ARG A 198 -13.65 -5.61 2.19
CA ARG A 198 -14.97 -6.14 2.47
C ARG A 198 -15.00 -7.20 3.56
N ASN A 199 -14.05 -8.13 3.50
CA ASN A 199 -13.98 -9.25 4.44
C ASN A 199 -13.28 -8.90 5.75
N TYR A 200 -12.36 -7.90 5.71
CA TYR A 200 -11.50 -7.54 6.85
C TYR A 200 -11.42 -6.02 7.03
N PRO A 201 -12.49 -5.35 7.50
CA PRO A 201 -12.50 -3.89 7.66
C PRO A 201 -11.49 -3.35 8.68
N ASP A 202 -10.97 -4.22 9.56
CA ASP A 202 -9.95 -3.85 10.55
C ASP A 202 -8.53 -3.85 9.97
N ILE A 203 -8.30 -4.53 8.85
CA ILE A 203 -7.00 -4.53 8.17
C ILE A 203 -6.72 -3.13 7.60
N LYS A 204 -5.54 -2.61 7.88
CA LYS A 204 -5.08 -1.34 7.31
C LYS A 204 -4.51 -1.59 5.93
N LEU A 205 -5.29 -1.25 4.91
CA LEU A 205 -4.92 -1.47 3.51
C LEU A 205 -4.33 -0.22 2.89
N PHE A 206 -3.08 -0.33 2.44
CA PHE A 206 -2.37 0.68 1.64
C PHE A 206 -2.24 0.19 0.20
N ILE A 207 -2.58 1.05 -0.75
CA ILE A 207 -2.30 0.82 -2.17
C ILE A 207 -1.25 1.84 -2.60
N LEU A 208 -0.06 1.37 -2.92
CA LEU A 208 1.08 2.19 -3.30
C LEU A 208 1.34 2.06 -4.81
N LEU A 209 1.09 3.15 -5.52
CA LEU A 209 1.25 3.24 -6.98
C LEU A 209 2.52 4.05 -7.29
N ILE A 210 3.51 3.40 -7.90
CA ILE A 210 4.81 4.01 -8.22
C ILE A 210 5.00 4.07 -9.72
N ASP A 211 5.25 5.28 -10.24
CA ASP A 211 5.48 5.56 -11.66
C ASP A 211 4.29 5.10 -12.53
N GLU A 212 3.07 5.13 -11.97
CA GLU A 212 1.82 4.83 -12.67
C GLU A 212 1.18 6.10 -13.23
N ARG A 213 0.19 5.95 -14.09
CA ARG A 213 -0.49 7.05 -14.76
C ARG A 213 -1.51 7.72 -13.84
N PRO A 214 -1.69 9.07 -13.90
CA PRO A 214 -2.67 9.79 -13.08
C PRO A 214 -4.10 9.26 -13.22
N GLU A 215 -4.50 8.84 -14.43
CA GLU A 215 -5.82 8.24 -14.69
C GLU A 215 -5.99 6.89 -13.96
N GLU A 216 -4.94 6.05 -13.88
CA GLU A 216 -4.96 4.78 -13.17
C GLU A 216 -5.04 4.99 -11.64
N VAL A 217 -4.38 6.04 -11.14
CA VAL A 217 -4.49 6.46 -9.73
C VAL A 217 -5.91 6.89 -9.39
N THR A 218 -6.53 7.69 -10.27
CA THR A 218 -7.90 8.17 -10.08
C THR A 218 -8.89 7.01 -10.11
N ASP A 219 -8.72 6.07 -11.03
CA ASP A 219 -9.56 4.87 -11.11
C ASP A 219 -9.42 4.01 -9.85
N MET A 220 -8.19 3.75 -9.39
CA MET A 220 -7.95 2.98 -8.16
C MET A 220 -8.65 3.61 -6.95
N LYS A 221 -8.55 4.94 -6.77
CA LYS A 221 -9.23 5.67 -5.69
C LYS A 221 -10.75 5.56 -5.75
N ARG A 222 -11.33 5.49 -6.96
CA ARG A 222 -12.78 5.33 -7.15
C ARG A 222 -13.25 3.90 -6.93
N GLN A 223 -12.44 2.92 -7.36
CA GLN A 223 -12.80 1.50 -7.27
C GLN A 223 -12.60 0.91 -5.88
N VAL A 224 -11.68 1.48 -5.07
CA VAL A 224 -11.35 1.00 -3.72
C VAL A 224 -11.33 2.19 -2.75
N PRO A 225 -12.48 2.80 -2.46
CA PRO A 225 -12.56 4.02 -1.65
C PRO A 225 -12.18 3.82 -0.17
N GLU A 226 -12.26 2.58 0.34
CA GLU A 226 -11.92 2.24 1.72
C GLU A 226 -10.41 2.10 1.96
N ALA A 227 -9.62 1.92 0.88
CA ALA A 227 -8.18 1.81 1.00
C ALA A 227 -7.50 3.18 1.02
N GLU A 228 -6.37 3.26 1.70
CA GLU A 228 -5.49 4.42 1.60
C GLU A 228 -4.63 4.30 0.32
N VAL A 229 -5.02 5.03 -0.73
CA VAL A 229 -4.30 5.04 -2.01
C VAL A 229 -3.27 6.16 -2.03
N ILE A 230 -2.00 5.79 -2.09
CA ILE A 230 -0.84 6.68 -2.16
C ILE A 230 -0.19 6.49 -3.52
N ALA A 231 0.16 7.58 -4.18
CA ALA A 231 0.74 7.52 -5.51
C ALA A 231 1.91 8.49 -5.67
N SER A 232 2.88 8.07 -6.48
CA SER A 232 3.88 8.93 -7.07
C SER A 232 3.89 8.61 -8.57
N THR A 233 3.26 9.50 -9.35
CA THR A 233 2.97 9.29 -10.77
C THR A 233 4.20 9.51 -11.65
N PHE A 234 4.14 9.09 -12.91
CA PHE A 234 5.29 9.07 -13.84
C PHE A 234 5.90 10.46 -14.12
N ASP A 235 5.17 11.53 -13.84
CA ASP A 235 5.61 12.93 -13.96
C ASP A 235 6.46 13.39 -12.76
N GLU A 236 6.53 12.59 -11.70
CA GLU A 236 7.36 12.86 -10.53
C GLU A 236 8.79 12.31 -10.70
N THR A 237 9.71 12.85 -9.91
CA THR A 237 11.12 12.42 -9.95
C THR A 237 11.34 11.08 -9.23
N PRO A 238 12.36 10.29 -9.61
CA PRO A 238 12.69 9.03 -8.96
C PRO A 238 12.91 9.13 -7.44
N ASP A 239 13.48 10.25 -6.95
CA ASP A 239 13.65 10.49 -5.53
C ASP A 239 12.32 10.50 -4.77
N LYS A 240 11.28 11.11 -5.36
CA LYS A 240 9.93 11.14 -4.77
C LYS A 240 9.31 9.75 -4.72
N HIS A 241 9.50 8.92 -5.76
CA HIS A 241 9.06 7.52 -5.75
C HIS A 241 9.67 6.76 -4.57
N CYS A 242 10.97 6.93 -4.34
CA CYS A 242 11.67 6.33 -3.23
C CYS A 242 11.17 6.86 -1.87
N GLN A 243 11.03 8.19 -1.73
CA GLN A 243 10.58 8.82 -0.49
C GLN A 243 9.18 8.37 -0.09
N VAL A 244 8.23 8.36 -1.02
CA VAL A 244 6.86 7.90 -0.77
C VAL A 244 6.83 6.45 -0.31
N SER A 245 7.60 5.57 -0.98
CA SER A 245 7.69 4.17 -0.61
C SER A 245 8.26 3.95 0.79
N GLU A 246 9.30 4.69 1.17
CA GLU A 246 9.90 4.64 2.50
C GLU A 246 8.90 5.11 3.57
N MET A 247 8.16 6.19 3.32
CA MET A 247 7.14 6.69 4.25
C MET A 247 6.01 5.69 4.48
N VAL A 248 5.49 5.08 3.42
CA VAL A 248 4.44 4.05 3.53
C VAL A 248 4.94 2.84 4.31
N LEU A 249 6.16 2.37 4.05
CA LEU A 249 6.74 1.24 4.77
C LEU A 249 6.91 1.55 6.27
N GLU A 250 7.46 2.72 6.60
CA GLU A 250 7.65 3.09 8.01
C GLU A 250 6.31 3.28 8.74
N LYS A 251 5.29 3.87 8.08
CA LYS A 251 3.94 3.94 8.62
C LYS A 251 3.36 2.54 8.89
N ALA A 252 3.47 1.64 7.92
CA ALA A 252 3.02 0.26 8.08
C ALA A 252 3.71 -0.45 9.26
N LYS A 253 5.02 -0.30 9.41
CA LYS A 253 5.77 -0.87 10.56
C LYS A 253 5.28 -0.31 11.90
N ARG A 254 4.97 0.99 11.99
CA ARG A 254 4.43 1.60 13.24
C ARG A 254 3.09 1.01 13.61
N LEU A 255 2.22 0.77 12.63
CA LEU A 255 0.91 0.14 12.86
C LEU A 255 1.07 -1.33 13.33
N VAL A 256 1.98 -2.10 12.71
CA VAL A 256 2.26 -3.48 13.13
C VAL A 256 2.84 -3.55 14.53
N GLU A 257 3.70 -2.61 14.93
CA GLU A 257 4.19 -2.51 16.31
C GLU A 257 3.07 -2.30 17.34
N ASN A 258 1.93 -1.74 16.91
CA ASN A 258 0.69 -1.61 17.69
C ASN A 258 -0.28 -2.78 17.43
N LYS A 259 0.20 -3.92 16.92
CA LYS A 259 -0.54 -5.16 16.69
C LYS A 259 -1.65 -5.07 15.65
N HIS A 260 -1.59 -4.10 14.74
CA HIS A 260 -2.50 -4.06 13.59
C HIS A 260 -2.02 -5.02 12.50
N ASP A 261 -2.99 -5.59 11.79
CA ASP A 261 -2.74 -6.27 10.52
C ASP A 261 -2.73 -5.23 9.39
N VAL A 262 -1.65 -5.23 8.64
CA VAL A 262 -1.42 -4.26 7.57
C VAL A 262 -1.18 -5.00 6.26
N VAL A 263 -1.82 -4.53 5.19
CA VAL A 263 -1.57 -5.01 3.83
C VAL A 263 -1.10 -3.83 2.97
N ILE A 264 0.00 -4.02 2.25
CA ILE A 264 0.47 -3.11 1.21
C ILE A 264 0.32 -3.80 -0.15
N ILE A 265 -0.47 -3.21 -1.03
CA ILE A 265 -0.50 -3.58 -2.45
C ILE A 265 0.39 -2.59 -3.20
N LEU A 266 1.48 -3.08 -3.79
CA LEU A 266 2.46 -2.25 -4.51
C LEU A 266 2.37 -2.47 -6.03
N ASP A 267 2.07 -1.46 -6.77
CA ASP A 267 2.13 -1.44 -8.22
C ASP A 267 3.14 -0.38 -8.70
N SER A 268 4.37 -0.72 -9.08
CA SER A 268 4.99 -2.04 -9.11
C SER A 268 6.37 -2.06 -8.44
N ILE A 269 6.80 -3.22 -8.00
CA ILE A 269 8.16 -3.42 -7.46
C ILE A 269 9.23 -3.21 -8.54
N THR A 270 8.92 -3.52 -9.79
CA THR A 270 9.82 -3.30 -10.94
C THR A 270 10.12 -1.82 -11.11
N ARG A 271 9.07 -0.97 -11.11
CA ARG A 271 9.23 0.48 -11.25
C ARG A 271 9.91 1.11 -10.04
N LEU A 272 9.58 0.66 -8.85
CA LEU A 272 10.27 1.09 -7.62
C LEU A 272 11.77 0.76 -7.69
N SER A 273 12.11 -0.45 -8.15
CA SER A 273 13.51 -0.86 -8.32
C SER A 273 14.24 -0.02 -9.37
N ARG A 274 13.58 0.33 -10.45
CA ARG A 274 14.13 1.26 -11.47
C ARG A 274 14.39 2.65 -10.89
N ALA A 275 13.47 3.17 -10.07
CA ALA A 275 13.64 4.45 -9.40
C ALA A 275 14.88 4.43 -8.48
N TYR A 276 15.03 3.39 -7.67
CA TYR A 276 16.23 3.24 -6.84
C TYR A 276 17.52 3.10 -7.65
N ASN A 277 17.47 2.45 -8.81
CA ASN A 277 18.63 2.34 -9.70
C ASN A 277 19.11 3.70 -10.23
N LEU A 278 18.19 4.67 -10.35
CA LEU A 278 18.52 6.04 -10.78
C LEU A 278 19.02 6.92 -9.63
N VAL A 279 18.55 6.66 -8.39
CA VAL A 279 18.82 7.51 -7.22
C VAL A 279 20.07 7.07 -6.45
N VAL A 280 20.37 5.78 -6.44
CA VAL A 280 21.51 5.25 -5.69
C VAL A 280 22.84 5.74 -6.32
N PRO A 281 23.77 6.26 -5.50
CA PRO A 281 25.10 6.60 -6.01
C PRO A 281 25.77 5.41 -6.70
N ALA A 282 26.35 5.66 -7.88
CA ALA A 282 26.97 4.62 -8.68
C ALA A 282 28.06 3.87 -7.89
N SER A 283 27.90 2.56 -7.74
CA SER A 283 28.87 1.68 -7.07
C SER A 283 30.13 1.39 -7.91
N GLY A 284 30.07 1.70 -9.21
CA GLY A 284 31.06 1.29 -10.20
C GLY A 284 30.94 -0.16 -10.65
N LYS A 285 29.96 -0.92 -10.11
CA LYS A 285 29.67 -2.31 -10.49
C LYS A 285 28.25 -2.41 -11.04
N VAL A 286 28.14 -2.68 -12.33
CA VAL A 286 26.88 -2.83 -13.03
C VAL A 286 26.62 -4.33 -13.28
N LEU A 287 25.44 -4.77 -12.88
CA LEU A 287 24.95 -6.14 -13.04
C LEU A 287 24.18 -6.30 -14.38
N THR A 288 23.70 -7.49 -14.62
CA THR A 288 22.88 -7.79 -15.82
C THR A 288 21.71 -6.81 -15.95
N GLY A 289 21.45 -6.35 -17.17
CA GLY A 289 20.36 -5.41 -17.45
C GLY A 289 20.63 -3.95 -17.06
N GLY A 290 21.87 -3.60 -16.65
CA GLY A 290 22.21 -2.23 -16.29
C GLY A 290 21.83 -1.83 -14.86
N VAL A 291 21.64 -2.80 -13.97
CA VAL A 291 21.32 -2.59 -12.57
C VAL A 291 22.60 -2.34 -11.76
N ASP A 292 22.67 -1.24 -11.03
CA ASP A 292 23.77 -1.02 -10.07
C ASP A 292 23.70 -2.05 -8.92
N SER A 293 24.85 -2.55 -8.47
CA SER A 293 24.91 -3.58 -7.44
C SER A 293 24.21 -3.21 -6.13
N ASN A 294 24.08 -1.92 -5.83
CA ASN A 294 23.43 -1.42 -4.61
C ASN A 294 21.94 -1.06 -4.81
N ALA A 295 21.46 -1.02 -6.07
CA ALA A 295 20.14 -0.51 -6.40
C ALA A 295 18.99 -1.30 -5.74
N LEU A 296 19.13 -2.62 -5.63
CA LEU A 296 18.05 -3.48 -5.14
C LEU A 296 18.03 -3.67 -3.62
N HIS A 297 18.99 -3.13 -2.87
CA HIS A 297 19.03 -3.30 -1.42
C HIS A 297 17.80 -2.73 -0.72
N LYS A 298 17.41 -1.50 -1.03
CA LYS A 298 16.23 -0.86 -0.41
C LYS A 298 14.92 -1.49 -0.88
N PRO A 299 14.67 -1.74 -2.18
CA PRO A 299 13.49 -2.49 -2.64
C PRO A 299 13.38 -3.89 -2.02
N LYS A 300 14.48 -4.62 -1.88
CA LYS A 300 14.48 -5.94 -1.19
C LYS A 300 14.15 -5.81 0.29
N ARG A 301 14.64 -4.78 0.97
CA ARG A 301 14.27 -4.49 2.38
C ARG A 301 12.80 -4.11 2.50
N PHE A 302 12.25 -3.36 1.54
CA PHE A 302 10.83 -3.05 1.48
C PHE A 302 10.01 -4.33 1.41
N PHE A 303 10.22 -5.14 0.38
CA PHE A 303 9.47 -6.38 0.17
C PHE A 303 9.73 -7.43 1.25
N GLY A 304 10.98 -7.54 1.70
CA GLY A 304 11.39 -8.44 2.78
C GLY A 304 10.89 -8.06 4.17
N ALA A 305 10.31 -6.86 4.34
CA ALA A 305 9.69 -6.46 5.60
C ALA A 305 8.39 -7.23 5.88
N ALA A 306 7.73 -7.77 4.85
CA ALA A 306 6.51 -8.56 5.02
C ALA A 306 6.77 -9.80 5.89
N ARG A 307 6.01 -9.92 6.98
CA ARG A 307 6.08 -11.02 7.95
C ARG A 307 4.83 -11.09 8.81
N ASN A 308 4.48 -12.27 9.24
CA ASN A 308 3.55 -12.47 10.35
C ASN A 308 4.34 -12.43 11.66
N ILE A 309 3.73 -11.96 12.74
CA ILE A 309 4.39 -11.68 14.01
C ILE A 309 3.77 -12.54 15.11
N GLU A 310 4.60 -13.24 15.90
CA GLU A 310 4.15 -14.09 16.99
C GLU A 310 3.45 -13.29 18.10
N GLU A 311 3.93 -12.08 18.38
CA GLU A 311 3.37 -11.20 19.42
C GLU A 311 2.07 -10.50 18.98
N GLY A 312 1.64 -10.70 17.74
CA GLY A 312 0.43 -10.15 17.12
C GLY A 312 0.71 -9.00 16.16
N GLY A 313 -0.22 -8.84 15.21
CA GLY A 313 -0.07 -7.97 14.06
C GLY A 313 0.69 -8.65 12.92
N SER A 314 0.52 -8.15 11.72
CA SER A 314 1.19 -8.67 10.53
C SER A 314 1.44 -7.58 9.50
N LEU A 315 2.49 -7.74 8.69
CA LEU A 315 2.71 -6.95 7.48
C LEU A 315 2.69 -7.88 6.27
N THR A 316 1.67 -7.76 5.45
CA THR A 316 1.52 -8.46 4.17
C THR A 316 1.89 -7.50 3.04
N ILE A 317 2.71 -7.93 2.09
CA ILE A 317 3.05 -7.12 0.90
C ILE A 317 2.77 -7.95 -0.35
N ILE A 318 1.84 -7.45 -1.18
CA ILE A 318 1.52 -8.01 -2.49
C ILE A 318 2.02 -7.01 -3.53
N ALA A 319 3.08 -7.38 -4.24
CA ALA A 319 3.71 -6.50 -5.21
C ALA A 319 3.55 -7.04 -6.63
N SER A 320 3.22 -6.17 -7.58
CA SER A 320 3.25 -6.57 -8.99
C SER A 320 4.69 -6.50 -9.52
N ALA A 321 5.08 -7.52 -10.28
CA ALA A 321 6.33 -7.60 -11.00
C ALA A 321 6.05 -7.67 -12.51
N LEU A 322 6.70 -6.77 -13.27
CA LEU A 322 6.54 -6.72 -14.72
C LEU A 322 7.50 -7.69 -15.39
N VAL A 323 6.99 -8.53 -16.28
CA VAL A 323 7.75 -9.49 -17.08
C VAL A 323 7.39 -9.33 -18.57
N ASP A 324 8.15 -9.93 -19.46
CA ASP A 324 7.94 -9.89 -20.92
C ASP A 324 7.81 -8.46 -21.49
N THR A 325 8.50 -7.51 -20.87
CA THR A 325 8.55 -6.11 -21.31
C THR A 325 9.56 -5.88 -22.44
N GLY A 326 10.41 -6.85 -22.73
CA GLY A 326 11.57 -6.73 -23.60
C GLY A 326 12.79 -6.07 -22.92
N SER A 327 12.68 -5.74 -21.63
CA SER A 327 13.76 -5.12 -20.86
C SER A 327 14.51 -6.15 -20.02
N LYS A 328 15.81 -6.35 -20.32
CA LYS A 328 16.69 -7.22 -19.52
C LYS A 328 16.80 -6.76 -18.05
N MET A 329 16.57 -5.47 -17.79
CA MET A 329 16.54 -4.95 -16.43
C MET A 329 15.34 -5.52 -15.66
N ASP A 330 14.16 -5.57 -16.26
CA ASP A 330 12.95 -6.08 -15.62
C ASP A 330 13.06 -7.59 -15.34
N ASP A 331 13.61 -8.35 -16.30
CA ASP A 331 13.86 -9.78 -16.13
C ASP A 331 14.81 -10.02 -14.94
N TYR A 332 15.89 -9.24 -14.85
CA TYR A 332 16.83 -9.32 -13.74
C TYR A 332 16.17 -8.94 -12.40
N ILE A 333 15.39 -7.86 -12.36
CA ILE A 333 14.65 -7.44 -11.18
C ILE A 333 13.70 -8.56 -10.72
N TYR A 334 12.91 -9.12 -11.64
CA TYR A 334 11.98 -10.20 -11.32
C TYR A 334 12.71 -11.40 -10.68
N GLU A 335 13.80 -11.89 -11.29
CA GLU A 335 14.57 -13.03 -10.75
C GLU A 335 15.11 -12.75 -9.34
N GLU A 336 15.54 -11.51 -9.05
CA GLU A 336 16.03 -11.12 -7.73
C GLU A 336 14.93 -11.08 -6.65
N PHE A 337 13.68 -10.79 -7.03
CA PHE A 337 12.52 -10.80 -6.12
C PHE A 337 11.85 -12.15 -6.00
N LYS A 338 11.86 -12.98 -7.02
CA LYS A 338 11.36 -14.34 -7.01
C LYS A 338 11.95 -15.16 -5.86
N GLY A 339 13.27 -15.02 -5.62
CA GLY A 339 13.93 -15.68 -4.49
C GLY A 339 13.55 -15.13 -3.11
N THR A 340 13.00 -13.91 -3.04
CA THR A 340 12.60 -13.25 -1.78
C THR A 340 11.13 -13.52 -1.44
N GLY A 341 10.28 -13.70 -2.44
CA GLY A 341 8.85 -13.99 -2.30
C GLY A 341 8.59 -15.38 -1.73
N ASN A 342 7.38 -15.56 -1.21
CA ASN A 342 6.86 -16.86 -0.76
C ASN A 342 5.45 -17.14 -1.32
N MET A 343 4.99 -16.37 -2.30
CA MET A 343 3.77 -16.57 -3.07
C MET A 343 3.97 -15.92 -4.44
N GLU A 344 3.58 -16.60 -5.48
CA GLU A 344 3.56 -16.10 -6.84
C GLU A 344 2.19 -16.37 -7.49
N LEU A 345 1.61 -15.33 -8.08
CA LEU A 345 0.44 -15.39 -8.94
C LEU A 345 0.87 -14.95 -10.33
N HIS A 346 0.88 -15.85 -11.27
CA HIS A 346 1.26 -15.60 -12.66
C HIS A 346 0.04 -15.27 -13.50
N LEU A 347 0.13 -14.18 -14.26
CA LEU A 347 -0.84 -13.84 -15.30
C LEU A 347 -0.25 -14.16 -16.66
N ASP A 348 -1.06 -14.74 -17.53
CA ASP A 348 -0.64 -15.12 -18.89
C ASP A 348 -1.21 -14.18 -19.96
N ARG A 349 -0.31 -13.71 -20.85
CA ARG A 349 -0.68 -12.84 -21.96
C ARG A 349 -1.47 -13.57 -23.06
N LYS A 350 -1.24 -14.89 -23.26
CA LYS A 350 -1.95 -15.66 -24.28
C LYS A 350 -3.43 -15.79 -23.91
N LEU A 351 -3.72 -16.09 -22.64
CA LEU A 351 -5.09 -16.12 -22.10
C LEU A 351 -5.78 -14.76 -22.28
N ALA A 352 -5.10 -13.67 -21.92
CA ALA A 352 -5.64 -12.34 -22.08
C ALA A 352 -5.91 -11.96 -23.55
N ASN A 353 -5.03 -12.37 -24.48
CA ASN A 353 -5.22 -12.16 -25.91
C ASN A 353 -6.45 -12.91 -26.44
N ARG A 354 -6.77 -14.07 -25.87
CA ARG A 354 -7.98 -14.86 -26.18
C ARG A 354 -9.23 -14.36 -25.43
N ARG A 355 -9.11 -13.29 -24.64
CA ARG A 355 -10.17 -12.73 -23.81
C ARG A 355 -10.68 -13.68 -22.71
N LEU A 356 -9.86 -14.60 -22.29
CA LEU A 356 -10.12 -15.44 -21.13
C LEU A 356 -9.67 -14.70 -19.87
N PHE A 357 -10.62 -14.33 -19.02
CA PHE A 357 -10.37 -13.62 -17.76
C PHE A 357 -11.07 -14.32 -16.60
N PRO A 358 -10.40 -14.41 -15.43
CA PRO A 358 -9.05 -13.93 -15.13
C PRO A 358 -7.97 -14.72 -15.87
N ALA A 359 -6.99 -14.01 -16.43
CA ALA A 359 -5.90 -14.62 -17.20
C ALA A 359 -4.81 -15.20 -16.28
N ILE A 360 -5.20 -16.08 -15.35
CA ILE A 360 -4.31 -16.69 -14.34
C ILE A 360 -3.73 -17.99 -14.92
N ASP A 361 -2.40 -18.08 -14.90
CA ASP A 361 -1.69 -19.35 -15.09
C ASP A 361 -1.72 -20.13 -13.76
N ILE A 362 -2.54 -21.18 -13.73
CA ILE A 362 -2.77 -21.98 -12.53
C ILE A 362 -1.55 -22.87 -12.21
N ASP A 363 -0.82 -23.33 -13.22
CA ASP A 363 0.30 -24.23 -13.02
C ASP A 363 1.54 -23.52 -12.47
N SER A 364 1.82 -22.31 -12.95
CA SER A 364 2.94 -21.49 -12.49
C SER A 364 2.66 -20.75 -11.17
N SER A 365 1.39 -20.65 -10.75
CA SER A 365 0.99 -19.94 -9.54
C SER A 365 1.04 -20.85 -8.31
N SER A 366 1.61 -20.35 -7.21
CA SER A 366 1.74 -21.15 -5.99
C SER A 366 2.02 -20.29 -4.75
N THR A 367 1.76 -20.85 -3.56
CA THR A 367 2.15 -20.29 -2.27
C THR A 367 3.01 -21.28 -1.51
N ARG A 368 4.17 -20.83 -1.02
CA ARG A 368 5.03 -21.63 -0.16
C ARG A 368 4.34 -21.86 1.18
N ARG A 369 4.31 -23.12 1.64
CA ARG A 369 3.59 -23.53 2.85
C ARG A 369 2.08 -23.28 2.77
N GLU A 370 1.48 -23.55 1.59
CA GLU A 370 0.03 -23.52 1.41
C GLU A 370 -0.71 -24.46 2.40
N ASP A 371 -0.01 -25.47 2.92
CA ASP A 371 -0.47 -26.39 3.95
C ASP A 371 -0.90 -25.69 5.26
N LEU A 372 -0.40 -24.49 5.53
CA LEU A 372 -0.80 -23.69 6.69
C LEU A 372 -2.03 -22.80 6.41
N LEU A 373 -2.39 -22.62 5.14
CA LEU A 373 -3.44 -21.70 4.70
C LEU A 373 -4.67 -22.39 4.13
N LEU A 374 -4.49 -23.58 3.54
CA LEU A 374 -5.55 -24.40 2.97
C LEU A 374 -5.94 -25.53 3.93
N THR A 375 -7.21 -25.90 3.91
CA THR A 375 -7.67 -27.13 4.53
C THR A 375 -7.11 -28.36 3.79
N GLU A 376 -7.01 -29.51 4.47
CA GLU A 376 -6.57 -30.74 3.83
C GLU A 376 -7.43 -31.13 2.61
N GLU A 377 -8.73 -30.83 2.64
CA GLU A 377 -9.64 -31.08 1.52
C GLU A 377 -9.32 -30.17 0.33
N GLU A 378 -9.19 -28.85 0.55
CA GLU A 378 -8.82 -27.89 -0.49
C GLU A 378 -7.49 -28.26 -1.14
N LYS A 379 -6.46 -28.52 -0.34
CA LYS A 379 -5.12 -28.89 -0.80
C LYS A 379 -5.16 -30.15 -1.67
N ASN A 380 -5.76 -31.24 -1.15
CA ASN A 380 -5.80 -32.50 -1.86
C ASN A 380 -6.55 -32.41 -3.19
N LYS A 381 -7.68 -31.66 -3.24
CA LYS A 381 -8.45 -31.47 -4.46
C LYS A 381 -7.70 -30.62 -5.48
N MET A 382 -7.02 -29.57 -5.06
CA MET A 382 -6.22 -28.74 -5.96
C MET A 382 -5.01 -29.50 -6.51
N TRP A 383 -4.36 -30.33 -5.71
CA TRP A 383 -3.29 -31.20 -6.17
C TRP A 383 -3.81 -32.26 -7.16
N ALA A 384 -4.96 -32.88 -6.88
CA ALA A 384 -5.59 -33.82 -7.79
C ALA A 384 -5.96 -33.16 -9.13
N LEU A 385 -6.51 -31.95 -9.10
CA LEU A 385 -6.82 -31.17 -10.30
C LEU A 385 -5.56 -30.93 -11.15
N ARG A 386 -4.50 -30.37 -10.56
CA ARG A 386 -3.23 -30.12 -11.27
C ARG A 386 -2.64 -31.42 -11.86
N LYS A 387 -2.59 -32.51 -11.08
CA LYS A 387 -2.07 -33.78 -11.51
C LYS A 387 -2.90 -34.41 -12.66
N TYR A 388 -4.23 -34.29 -12.56
CA TYR A 388 -5.12 -34.80 -13.62
C TYR A 388 -4.85 -34.07 -14.94
N MET A 389 -4.77 -32.74 -14.91
CA MET A 389 -4.55 -31.95 -16.11
C MET A 389 -3.20 -32.24 -16.77
N GLN A 390 -2.13 -32.32 -15.96
CA GLN A 390 -0.80 -32.72 -16.47
C GLN A 390 -0.81 -34.10 -17.09
N SER A 391 -1.52 -35.06 -16.50
CA SER A 391 -1.59 -36.45 -17.00
C SER A 391 -2.36 -36.59 -18.33
N GLN A 392 -3.30 -35.70 -18.59
CA GLN A 392 -4.11 -35.69 -19.81
C GLN A 392 -3.48 -34.85 -20.93
N GLY A 393 -2.37 -34.16 -20.67
CA GLY A 393 -1.75 -33.24 -21.63
C GLY A 393 -2.68 -32.09 -22.05
N ILE A 394 -3.57 -31.67 -21.14
CA ILE A 394 -4.51 -30.60 -21.39
C ILE A 394 -3.74 -29.27 -21.32
N ASP A 395 -3.89 -28.46 -22.37
CA ASP A 395 -3.26 -27.15 -22.42
C ASP A 395 -3.78 -26.22 -21.30
N GLU A 396 -2.92 -25.33 -20.80
CA GLU A 396 -3.25 -24.32 -19.77
C GLU A 396 -4.51 -23.54 -20.09
N ASP A 397 -4.73 -23.23 -21.38
CA ASP A 397 -5.90 -22.52 -21.89
C ASP A 397 -7.21 -23.27 -21.59
N GLN A 398 -7.21 -24.57 -21.80
CA GLN A 398 -8.37 -25.42 -21.54
C GLN A 398 -8.61 -25.65 -20.05
N LEU A 399 -7.53 -25.67 -19.26
CA LEU A 399 -7.62 -25.75 -17.81
C LEU A 399 -8.35 -24.56 -17.22
N ILE A 400 -7.87 -23.35 -17.50
CA ILE A 400 -8.46 -22.15 -16.94
C ILE A 400 -9.91 -21.96 -17.41
N GLU A 401 -10.21 -22.24 -18.67
CA GLU A 401 -11.57 -22.17 -19.21
C GLU A 401 -12.52 -23.14 -18.46
N THR A 402 -12.09 -24.40 -18.27
CA THR A 402 -12.85 -25.39 -17.50
C THR A 402 -13.07 -24.98 -16.05
N VAL A 403 -12.06 -24.39 -15.41
CA VAL A 403 -12.16 -23.90 -14.03
C VAL A 403 -13.15 -22.72 -13.94
N ILE A 404 -13.05 -21.77 -14.86
CA ILE A 404 -13.96 -20.61 -14.92
C ILE A 404 -15.42 -21.08 -15.13
N ASP A 405 -15.68 -21.99 -16.06
CA ASP A 405 -17.00 -22.49 -16.34
C ASP A 405 -17.62 -23.23 -15.14
N LYS A 406 -16.84 -24.09 -14.50
CA LYS A 406 -17.28 -24.78 -13.28
C LYS A 406 -17.52 -23.81 -12.12
N MET A 407 -16.66 -22.81 -11.93
CA MET A 407 -16.82 -21.80 -10.90
C MET A 407 -18.05 -20.90 -11.15
N ASN A 408 -18.33 -20.55 -12.42
CA ASN A 408 -19.54 -19.80 -12.78
C ASN A 408 -20.83 -20.56 -12.46
N SER A 409 -20.81 -21.90 -12.46
CA SER A 409 -21.95 -22.73 -12.10
C SER A 409 -22.14 -22.93 -10.60
N THR A 410 -21.24 -22.37 -9.75
CA THR A 410 -21.21 -22.56 -8.31
C THR A 410 -21.23 -21.21 -7.57
N LYS A 411 -21.83 -21.18 -6.37
CA LYS A 411 -21.93 -19.97 -5.56
C LYS A 411 -20.68 -19.65 -4.75
N ASP A 412 -19.90 -20.70 -4.41
CA ASP A 412 -18.70 -20.58 -3.55
C ASP A 412 -17.67 -21.67 -3.88
N ASN A 413 -16.46 -21.55 -3.29
CA ASN A 413 -15.39 -22.51 -3.49
C ASN A 413 -15.69 -23.87 -2.86
N ALA A 414 -16.49 -23.92 -1.81
CA ALA A 414 -16.89 -25.20 -1.19
C ALA A 414 -17.78 -26.01 -2.13
N GLU A 415 -18.69 -25.36 -2.87
CA GLU A 415 -19.51 -26.00 -3.88
C GLU A 415 -18.67 -26.39 -5.12
N PHE A 416 -17.79 -25.52 -5.58
CA PHE A 416 -16.85 -25.83 -6.66
C PHE A 416 -16.02 -27.08 -6.37
N LEU A 417 -15.44 -27.17 -5.16
CA LEU A 417 -14.64 -28.33 -4.76
C LEU A 417 -15.47 -29.63 -4.70
N LYS A 418 -16.77 -29.58 -4.41
CA LYS A 418 -17.66 -30.75 -4.48
C LYS A 418 -17.83 -31.24 -5.92
N LEU A 419 -17.95 -30.33 -6.89
CA LEU A 419 -18.06 -30.67 -8.31
C LEU A 419 -16.81 -31.31 -8.91
N LEU A 420 -15.64 -31.12 -8.29
CA LEU A 420 -14.41 -31.78 -8.73
C LEU A 420 -14.37 -33.27 -8.39
N ASN A 421 -15.27 -33.79 -7.55
CA ASN A 421 -15.39 -35.21 -7.18
C ASN A 421 -16.38 -35.98 -8.06
N SER A 422 -17.15 -35.28 -8.89
CA SER A 422 -18.09 -35.87 -9.86
C SER A 422 -17.52 -35.92 -11.26
#